data_e6fab9b0bec529c443a6cd96ce026ead
#
_entry.id   e6fab9b0bec529c443a6cd96ce026ead
#
_cell.length_a   1.000
_cell.length_b   1.000
_cell.length_c   1.000
_cell.angle_alpha   90.00
_cell.angle_beta   90.00
_cell.angle_gamma   90.00
#
_symmetry.space_group_name_H-M   'P 1'
#
loop_
_entity.id
_entity.type
_entity.pdbx_description
1 polymer ?
#
loop_
_entity_poly.entity_id
_entity_poly.type
_entity_poly.pdbx_seq_one_letter_code
_entity_poly.pdbx_strand_id
1 'polypeptide(L)'
;MFDEDDSLNSGNYSARPQQLSSETFDADAFTSLDLDVTSGTVEVKHVSGGPVRVIESGRVATGTVAFDAATQNLAEIKGSTLKIRQFDCDDERAIDRTVTVELPREVADNMVGITANVGSGDLTVAGIACHDLNLTLDSGDVEFTGTVTDTLNAEVGSGDVTFELYQAPAKSMDVSVGSGDVEITVPNSTGFKASLTLGSGDFESDFLPLGYDGETI
;
A
#
# COMPACT_ATOMS: atom_id res chain seq x y z
N MET A 1 22.43 -31.27 26.87
CA MET A 1 20.97 -31.33 26.94
C MET A 1 20.51 -29.97 27.42
N PHE A 2 20.44 -29.07 26.48
CA PHE A 2 19.91 -27.71 26.68
C PHE A 2 18.71 -27.61 25.76
N ASP A 3 17.53 -27.68 26.34
CA ASP A 3 16.30 -27.26 25.73
C ASP A 3 16.32 -25.71 25.75
N GLU A 4 16.65 -25.09 24.65
CA GLU A 4 16.33 -23.70 24.44
C GLU A 4 14.86 -23.65 24.01
N ASP A 5 14.03 -23.34 25.00
CA ASP A 5 12.62 -23.04 24.88
C ASP A 5 12.52 -21.66 24.21
N ASP A 6 12.45 -21.67 22.87
CA ASP A 6 12.27 -20.49 22.04
C ASP A 6 10.79 -20.02 22.07
N SER A 7 10.29 -19.84 23.28
CA SER A 7 9.04 -19.10 23.50
C SER A 7 9.34 -17.62 23.35
N LEU A 8 9.31 -17.13 22.12
CA LEU A 8 9.35 -15.71 21.80
C LEU A 8 8.26 -14.97 22.55
N ASN A 9 8.69 -14.29 23.48
CA ASN A 9 8.20 -13.53 24.61
C ASN A 9 7.15 -12.47 24.18
N SER A 10 5.93 -12.90 23.92
CA SER A 10 4.77 -12.00 23.66
C SER A 10 4.42 -11.08 24.84
N GLY A 11 5.15 -11.18 25.95
CA GLY A 11 4.94 -10.39 27.17
C GLY A 11 5.69 -9.05 27.24
N ASN A 12 6.60 -8.79 26.30
CA ASN A 12 7.45 -7.58 26.36
C ASN A 12 6.98 -6.40 25.54
N TYR A 13 5.80 -6.47 24.89
CA TYR A 13 5.27 -5.37 24.09
C TYR A 13 3.96 -4.83 24.66
N SER A 14 3.65 -3.58 24.30
CA SER A 14 2.38 -2.95 24.68
C SER A 14 1.19 -3.75 24.15
N ALA A 15 0.13 -3.87 24.96
CA ALA A 15 -1.07 -4.65 24.59
C ALA A 15 -1.84 -4.04 23.39
N ARG A 16 -1.63 -2.74 23.12
CA ARG A 16 -2.26 -2.01 22.01
C ARG A 16 -1.20 -1.24 21.24
N PRO A 17 -1.38 -1.04 19.92
CA PRO A 17 -0.55 -0.13 19.15
C PRO A 17 -0.55 1.26 19.77
N GLN A 18 0.59 1.93 19.71
CA GLN A 18 0.78 3.31 20.13
C GLN A 18 1.24 4.11 18.90
N GLN A 19 0.90 5.39 18.87
CA GLN A 19 1.43 6.28 17.85
C GLN A 19 2.93 6.48 18.09
N LEU A 20 3.73 6.12 17.11
CA LEU A 20 5.18 6.25 17.13
C LEU A 20 5.60 7.61 16.58
N SER A 21 5.00 8.04 15.46
CA SER A 21 5.21 9.35 14.85
C SER A 21 3.94 9.90 14.25
N SER A 22 3.90 11.21 14.00
CA SER A 22 2.83 11.85 13.24
C SER A 22 3.35 13.16 12.65
N GLU A 23 3.28 13.25 11.32
CA GLU A 23 3.68 14.43 10.57
C GLU A 23 2.48 15.00 9.81
N THR A 24 2.47 16.31 9.58
CA THR A 24 1.39 16.99 8.87
C THR A 24 1.95 17.82 7.72
N PHE A 25 1.21 17.85 6.60
CA PHE A 25 1.59 18.55 5.39
C PHE A 25 0.42 19.37 4.86
N ASP A 26 0.72 20.47 4.18
CA ASP A 26 -0.29 21.25 3.49
C ASP A 26 -0.81 20.49 2.26
N ALA A 27 -2.11 20.60 2.02
CA ALA A 27 -2.80 19.86 0.96
C ALA A 27 -2.33 20.21 -0.46
N ASP A 28 -1.85 21.42 -0.67
CA ASP A 28 -1.35 21.95 -1.96
C ASP A 28 0.16 21.78 -2.16
N ALA A 29 0.84 21.19 -1.18
CA ALA A 29 2.31 21.06 -1.22
C ALA A 29 2.80 19.93 -2.14
N PHE A 30 1.94 19.00 -2.52
CA PHE A 30 2.30 17.88 -3.40
C PHE A 30 1.09 17.39 -4.20
N THR A 31 1.35 16.61 -5.24
CA THR A 31 0.33 16.00 -6.10
C THR A 31 0.55 14.50 -6.28
N SER A 32 1.64 13.94 -5.75
CA SER A 32 1.97 12.52 -5.89
C SER A 32 2.46 11.95 -4.57
N LEU A 33 2.24 10.65 -4.37
CA LEU A 33 2.76 9.86 -3.24
C LEU A 33 3.84 8.89 -3.72
N ASP A 34 4.87 8.73 -2.92
CA ASP A 34 5.92 7.73 -3.09
C ASP A 34 6.13 7.03 -1.72
N LEU A 35 5.64 5.80 -1.62
CA LEU A 35 5.66 4.98 -0.42
C LEU A 35 6.76 3.91 -0.57
N ASP A 36 7.67 3.85 0.38
CA ASP A 36 8.78 2.89 0.42
C ASP A 36 8.83 2.28 1.83
N VAL A 37 8.17 1.12 1.98
CA VAL A 37 7.93 0.48 3.27
C VAL A 37 8.50 -0.94 3.26
N THR A 38 9.43 -1.21 4.14
CA THR A 38 10.12 -2.51 4.19
C THR A 38 9.22 -3.61 4.73
N SER A 39 8.41 -3.31 5.76
CA SER A 39 7.52 -4.31 6.36
C SER A 39 6.37 -3.68 7.15
N GLY A 40 5.29 -4.43 7.34
CA GLY A 40 4.12 -4.02 8.10
C GLY A 40 2.95 -3.59 7.21
N THR A 41 1.96 -2.94 7.79
CA THR A 41 0.76 -2.52 7.08
C THR A 41 0.87 -1.07 6.60
N VAL A 42 0.43 -0.81 5.38
CA VAL A 42 0.30 0.55 4.83
C VAL A 42 -1.16 0.83 4.51
N GLU A 43 -1.69 1.91 5.04
CA GLU A 43 -3.04 2.37 4.77
C GLU A 43 -3.02 3.77 4.16
N VAL A 44 -3.54 3.94 2.95
CA VAL A 44 -3.79 5.25 2.35
C VAL A 44 -5.30 5.45 2.26
N LYS A 45 -5.82 6.47 2.93
CA LYS A 45 -7.26 6.70 2.98
C LYS A 45 -7.63 8.17 2.89
N HIS A 46 -8.82 8.45 2.35
CA HIS A 46 -9.36 9.80 2.38
C HIS A 46 -10.03 10.11 3.72
N VAL A 47 -9.98 11.38 4.09
CA VAL A 47 -10.70 11.94 5.26
C VAL A 47 -11.54 13.15 4.84
N SER A 48 -12.55 13.50 5.63
CA SER A 48 -13.50 14.56 5.28
C SER A 48 -12.89 15.98 5.27
N GLY A 49 -11.69 16.17 5.78
CA GLY A 49 -10.99 17.46 5.80
C GLY A 49 -9.85 17.46 6.81
N GLY A 50 -9.15 18.60 6.90
CA GLY A 50 -7.96 18.76 7.73
C GLY A 50 -6.66 18.73 6.91
N PRO A 51 -5.50 18.79 7.53
CA PRO A 51 -4.22 18.65 6.83
C PRO A 51 -4.00 17.19 6.39
N VAL A 52 -3.09 16.99 5.45
CA VAL A 52 -2.54 15.67 5.17
C VAL A 52 -1.77 15.19 6.40
N ARG A 53 -1.97 13.94 6.80
CA ARG A 53 -1.29 13.36 7.97
C ARG A 53 -0.64 12.05 7.58
N VAL A 54 0.60 11.88 8.01
CA VAL A 54 1.32 10.61 7.94
C VAL A 54 1.57 10.17 9.37
N ILE A 55 1.02 9.02 9.73
CA ILE A 55 1.02 8.50 11.10
C ILE A 55 1.66 7.12 11.08
N GLU A 56 2.65 6.92 11.92
CA GLU A 56 3.16 5.60 12.21
C GLU A 56 2.69 5.14 13.58
N SER A 57 2.22 3.92 13.66
CA SER A 57 1.83 3.25 14.90
C SER A 57 2.42 1.85 14.98
N GLY A 58 2.53 1.31 16.18
CA GLY A 58 3.03 -0.03 16.42
C GLY A 58 2.98 -0.40 17.89
N ARG A 59 3.28 -1.66 18.20
CA ARG A 59 3.36 -2.14 19.58
C ARG A 59 4.78 -1.96 20.09
N VAL A 60 4.95 -1.21 21.16
CA VAL A 60 6.25 -0.81 21.72
C VAL A 60 6.70 -1.79 22.78
N ALA A 61 7.99 -2.15 22.79
CA ALA A 61 8.61 -2.96 23.82
C ALA A 61 8.48 -2.30 25.20
N THR A 62 8.04 -3.07 26.21
CA THR A 62 7.87 -2.59 27.58
C THR A 62 9.22 -2.64 28.32
N GLY A 63 9.59 -1.54 28.98
CA GLY A 63 10.81 -1.47 29.80
C GLY A 63 12.06 -0.96 29.09
N THR A 64 11.99 -0.57 27.83
CA THR A 64 13.07 0.11 27.10
C THR A 64 12.93 1.63 27.18
N VAL A 65 14.02 2.34 26.91
CA VAL A 65 14.02 3.80 26.72
C VAL A 65 13.00 4.13 25.63
N ALA A 66 12.17 5.13 25.87
CA ALA A 66 11.11 5.54 24.94
C ALA A 66 11.64 5.62 23.50
N PHE A 67 10.92 4.99 22.59
CA PHE A 67 11.19 5.11 21.16
C PHE A 67 11.13 6.59 20.81
N ASP A 68 12.26 7.20 20.49
CA ASP A 68 12.32 8.59 20.11
C ASP A 68 12.06 8.72 18.60
N ALA A 69 10.79 8.65 18.23
CA ALA A 69 10.34 8.85 16.85
C ALA A 69 10.64 10.28 16.34
N ALA A 70 10.93 11.21 17.21
CA ALA A 70 11.21 12.61 16.84
C ALA A 70 12.53 12.79 16.06
N THR A 71 13.38 11.77 16.00
CA THR A 71 14.66 11.84 15.28
C THR A 71 14.61 11.29 13.87
N GLN A 72 13.49 10.68 13.44
CA GLN A 72 13.37 10.08 12.13
C GLN A 72 12.19 10.73 11.38
N ASN A 73 12.50 11.45 10.31
CA ASN A 73 11.47 11.98 9.42
C ASN A 73 10.88 10.81 8.63
N LEU A 74 9.66 10.40 8.99
CA LEU A 74 8.91 9.37 8.27
C LEU A 74 8.54 9.85 6.86
N ALA A 75 8.28 11.15 6.69
CA ALA A 75 7.84 11.72 5.44
C ALA A 75 8.56 13.03 5.10
N GLU A 76 8.77 13.28 3.82
CA GLU A 76 9.34 14.53 3.31
C GLU A 76 8.75 14.90 1.95
N ILE A 77 8.62 16.19 1.66
CA ILE A 77 8.23 16.63 0.33
C ILE A 77 9.47 16.88 -0.52
N LYS A 78 9.55 16.22 -1.69
CA LYS A 78 10.57 16.44 -2.71
C LYS A 78 9.91 16.83 -4.04
N GLY A 79 10.04 18.09 -4.41
CA GLY A 79 9.33 18.63 -5.58
C GLY A 79 7.82 18.60 -5.34
N SER A 80 7.08 17.89 -6.18
CA SER A 80 5.62 17.68 -6.07
C SER A 80 5.24 16.31 -5.48
N THR A 81 6.17 15.62 -4.82
CA THR A 81 5.95 14.26 -4.30
C THR A 81 6.13 14.24 -2.79
N LEU A 82 5.15 13.74 -2.07
CA LEU A 82 5.26 13.34 -0.67
C LEU A 82 5.88 11.94 -0.62
N LYS A 83 7.12 11.87 -0.15
CA LYS A 83 7.87 10.63 0.03
C LYS A 83 7.73 10.14 1.44
N ILE A 84 7.29 8.92 1.60
CA ILE A 84 7.10 8.26 2.89
C ILE A 84 8.01 7.04 2.91
N ARG A 85 8.91 7.00 3.89
CA ARG A 85 9.87 5.93 4.04
C ARG A 85 9.79 5.38 5.45
N GLN A 86 9.51 4.10 5.53
CA GLN A 86 9.67 3.42 6.79
C GLN A 86 11.15 3.12 7.00
N PHE A 87 11.69 3.61 8.09
CA PHE A 87 13.06 3.25 8.45
C PHE A 87 13.12 1.76 8.81
N ASP A 88 14.10 1.09 8.19
CA ASP A 88 14.49 -0.25 8.57
C ASP A 88 15.05 -0.18 9.99
N CYS A 89 14.21 -0.52 10.95
CA CYS A 89 14.65 -0.68 12.32
C CYS A 89 14.89 -2.18 12.51
N ASP A 90 16.13 -2.60 12.50
CA ASP A 90 16.58 -3.81 13.23
C ASP A 90 16.24 -3.70 14.73
N ASP A 91 15.31 -2.81 15.03
CA ASP A 91 15.01 -2.37 16.37
C ASP A 91 13.75 -3.09 16.85
N GLU A 92 13.98 -4.19 17.53
CA GLU A 92 12.94 -4.96 18.25
C GLU A 92 12.11 -4.10 19.24
N ARG A 93 12.30 -2.77 19.24
CA ARG A 93 11.56 -1.83 20.10
C ARG A 93 10.11 -1.62 19.69
N ALA A 94 9.77 -1.87 18.42
CA ALA A 94 8.38 -1.79 17.95
C ALA A 94 8.09 -2.87 16.90
N ILE A 95 6.96 -3.55 17.07
CA ILE A 95 6.43 -4.57 16.16
C ILE A 95 5.02 -4.21 15.70
N ASP A 96 4.48 -4.95 14.74
CA ASP A 96 3.13 -4.75 14.18
C ASP A 96 2.96 -3.29 13.71
N ARG A 97 3.90 -2.81 12.91
CA ARG A 97 3.95 -1.41 12.49
C ARG A 97 2.93 -1.15 11.37
N THR A 98 2.24 -0.03 11.50
CA THR A 98 1.30 0.46 10.50
C THR A 98 1.64 1.90 10.15
N VAL A 99 1.78 2.19 8.85
CA VAL A 99 1.89 3.55 8.31
C VAL A 99 0.52 3.93 7.73
N THR A 100 -0.10 4.95 8.29
CA THR A 100 -1.39 5.47 7.81
C THR A 100 -1.19 6.84 7.18
N VAL A 101 -1.63 7.00 5.94
CA VAL A 101 -1.65 8.26 5.20
C VAL A 101 -3.09 8.73 5.08
N GLU A 102 -3.42 9.83 5.77
CA GLU A 102 -4.75 10.44 5.73
C GLU A 102 -4.73 11.64 4.77
N LEU A 103 -5.48 11.54 3.68
CA LEU A 103 -5.59 12.57 2.65
C LEU A 103 -6.94 13.27 2.75
N PRO A 104 -6.99 14.60 2.89
CA PRO A 104 -8.22 15.36 2.68
C PRO A 104 -8.82 15.05 1.31
N ARG A 105 -10.15 15.08 1.20
CA ARG A 105 -10.83 14.68 -0.02
C ARG A 105 -10.37 15.43 -1.27
N GLU A 106 -10.08 16.72 -1.12
CA GLU A 106 -9.54 17.55 -2.20
C GLU A 106 -8.19 17.08 -2.76
N VAL A 107 -7.35 16.44 -1.92
CA VAL A 107 -6.10 15.80 -2.34
C VAL A 107 -6.38 14.41 -2.88
N ALA A 108 -7.16 13.62 -2.16
CA ALA A 108 -7.49 12.23 -2.49
C ALA A 108 -8.18 12.08 -3.85
N ASP A 109 -8.99 13.06 -4.26
CA ASP A 109 -9.73 13.06 -5.52
C ASP A 109 -8.88 13.58 -6.72
N ASN A 110 -7.66 14.08 -6.49
CA ASN A 110 -6.86 14.77 -7.51
C ASN A 110 -5.37 14.39 -7.53
N MET A 111 -5.04 13.16 -7.17
CA MET A 111 -3.64 12.70 -7.21
C MET A 111 -3.16 12.52 -8.65
N VAL A 112 -1.95 12.98 -8.95
CA VAL A 112 -1.30 12.71 -10.24
C VAL A 112 -0.77 11.29 -10.27
N GLY A 113 -0.13 10.83 -9.20
CA GLY A 113 0.37 9.48 -9.17
C GLY A 113 0.58 8.95 -7.75
N ILE A 114 0.48 7.64 -7.64
CA ILE A 114 0.83 6.88 -6.45
C ILE A 114 1.82 5.81 -6.85
N THR A 115 2.97 5.81 -6.18
CA THR A 115 3.95 4.73 -6.26
C THR A 115 4.09 4.13 -4.87
N ALA A 116 3.95 2.81 -4.76
CA ALA A 116 4.15 2.11 -3.50
C ALA A 116 5.06 0.90 -3.72
N ASN A 117 6.14 0.85 -2.95
CA ASN A 117 7.04 -0.28 -2.86
C ASN A 117 6.95 -0.82 -1.44
N VAL A 118 6.44 -2.02 -1.29
CA VAL A 118 6.26 -2.68 0.01
C VAL A 118 7.01 -4.02 -0.04
N GLY A 119 7.94 -4.23 0.87
CA GLY A 119 8.72 -5.46 0.93
C GLY A 119 7.86 -6.61 1.46
N SER A 120 7.36 -6.49 2.68
CA SER A 120 6.50 -7.52 3.28
C SER A 120 5.38 -6.88 4.10
N GLY A 121 4.15 -7.33 3.89
CA GLY A 121 2.98 -6.82 4.59
C GLY A 121 1.89 -6.35 3.64
N ASP A 122 0.87 -5.74 4.18
CA ASP A 122 -0.35 -5.45 3.44
C ASP A 122 -0.41 -3.97 3.02
N LEU A 123 -0.95 -3.73 1.85
CA LEU A 123 -1.21 -2.39 1.33
C LEU A 123 -2.70 -2.19 1.07
N THR A 124 -3.31 -1.27 1.79
CA THR A 124 -4.70 -0.84 1.54
C THR A 124 -4.74 0.60 1.06
N VAL A 125 -5.34 0.86 -0.08
CA VAL A 125 -5.59 2.20 -0.62
C VAL A 125 -7.09 2.37 -0.83
N ALA A 126 -7.73 3.26 -0.08
CA ALA A 126 -9.18 3.36 -0.05
C ALA A 126 -9.71 4.76 -0.42
N GLY A 127 -10.57 4.81 -1.45
CA GLY A 127 -11.30 6.01 -1.85
C GLY A 127 -10.41 7.10 -2.46
N ILE A 128 -9.38 6.72 -3.21
CA ILE A 128 -8.43 7.63 -3.83
C ILE A 128 -8.65 7.67 -5.35
N ALA A 129 -8.51 8.87 -5.95
CA ALA A 129 -8.47 9.02 -7.40
C ALA A 129 -7.08 9.52 -7.83
N CYS A 130 -6.45 8.79 -8.76
CA CYS A 130 -5.16 9.15 -9.32
C CYS A 130 -5.12 8.94 -10.84
N HIS A 131 -4.14 9.57 -11.50
CA HIS A 131 -3.89 9.29 -12.90
C HIS A 131 -3.14 7.97 -13.05
N ASP A 132 -2.00 7.84 -12.37
CA ASP A 132 -1.15 6.67 -12.49
C ASP A 132 -1.00 5.98 -11.12
N LEU A 133 -1.12 4.66 -11.11
CA LEU A 133 -0.90 3.80 -9.96
C LEU A 133 0.18 2.77 -10.28
N ASN A 134 1.27 2.79 -9.50
CA ASN A 134 2.36 1.83 -9.63
C ASN A 134 2.60 1.16 -8.27
N LEU A 135 2.40 -0.14 -8.21
CA LEU A 135 2.54 -0.94 -7.00
C LEU A 135 3.58 -2.04 -7.22
N THR A 136 4.46 -2.20 -6.25
CA THR A 136 5.38 -3.34 -6.16
C THR A 136 5.28 -3.89 -4.74
N LEU A 137 4.97 -5.17 -4.61
CA LEU A 137 4.87 -5.86 -3.33
C LEU A 137 5.62 -7.19 -3.44
N ASP A 138 6.57 -7.43 -2.54
CA ASP A 138 7.29 -8.72 -2.54
C ASP A 138 6.44 -9.83 -1.93
N SER A 139 5.78 -9.56 -0.79
CA SER A 139 4.91 -10.52 -0.11
C SER A 139 3.83 -9.81 0.72
N GLY A 140 2.58 -10.29 0.65
CA GLY A 140 1.43 -9.76 1.36
C GLY A 140 0.29 -9.40 0.41
N ASP A 141 -0.76 -8.78 0.92
CA ASP A 141 -1.97 -8.54 0.17
C ASP A 141 -2.09 -7.07 -0.26
N VAL A 142 -2.70 -6.86 -1.42
CA VAL A 142 -3.01 -5.52 -1.95
C VAL A 142 -4.51 -5.36 -2.09
N GLU A 143 -5.04 -4.31 -1.48
CA GLU A 143 -6.42 -3.87 -1.68
C GLU A 143 -6.43 -2.42 -2.15
N PHE A 144 -6.99 -2.16 -3.32
CA PHE A 144 -7.19 -0.83 -3.85
C PHE A 144 -8.67 -0.61 -4.20
N THR A 145 -9.26 0.43 -3.63
CA THR A 145 -10.61 0.88 -3.97
C THR A 145 -10.56 2.35 -4.41
N GLY A 146 -10.96 2.64 -5.65
CA GLY A 146 -10.90 4.02 -6.13
C GLY A 146 -10.95 4.18 -7.65
N THR A 147 -10.31 5.23 -8.13
CA THR A 147 -10.25 5.56 -9.56
C THR A 147 -8.80 5.69 -10.02
N VAL A 148 -8.44 4.94 -11.06
CA VAL A 148 -7.20 5.14 -11.81
C VAL A 148 -7.59 5.56 -13.22
N THR A 149 -7.22 6.79 -13.63
CA THR A 149 -7.70 7.32 -14.91
C THR A 149 -6.83 6.93 -16.11
N ASP A 150 -5.53 6.78 -15.92
CA ASP A 150 -4.57 6.57 -17.00
C ASP A 150 -3.95 5.17 -16.98
N THR A 151 -3.05 4.89 -16.04
CA THR A 151 -2.25 3.67 -16.02
C THR A 151 -2.28 3.01 -14.65
N LEU A 152 -2.54 1.70 -14.63
CA LEU A 152 -2.39 0.85 -13.45
C LEU A 152 -1.33 -0.21 -13.75
N ASN A 153 -0.27 -0.22 -12.94
CA ASN A 153 0.75 -1.26 -12.95
C ASN A 153 0.87 -1.85 -11.55
N ALA A 154 0.78 -3.17 -11.43
CA ALA A 154 0.96 -3.87 -10.17
C ALA A 154 1.85 -5.11 -10.39
N GLU A 155 2.90 -5.22 -9.58
CA GLU A 155 3.79 -6.37 -9.55
C GLU A 155 3.80 -6.91 -8.11
N VAL A 156 3.31 -8.15 -7.94
CA VAL A 156 3.20 -8.80 -6.63
C VAL A 156 3.90 -10.15 -6.70
N GLY A 157 4.85 -10.36 -5.81
CA GLY A 157 5.59 -11.62 -5.73
C GLY A 157 4.73 -12.76 -5.18
N SER A 158 4.11 -12.56 -4.02
CA SER A 158 3.21 -13.54 -3.40
C SER A 158 2.16 -12.84 -2.55
N GLY A 159 0.89 -13.23 -2.70
CA GLY A 159 -0.25 -12.69 -1.95
C GLY A 159 -1.43 -12.40 -2.85
N ASP A 160 -2.53 -11.99 -2.26
CA ASP A 160 -3.76 -11.75 -2.98
C ASP A 160 -3.90 -10.27 -3.38
N VAL A 161 -4.48 -10.04 -4.55
CA VAL A 161 -4.62 -8.69 -5.11
C VAL A 161 -6.08 -8.42 -5.42
N THR A 162 -6.62 -7.37 -4.81
CA THR A 162 -7.99 -6.91 -5.06
C THR A 162 -7.99 -5.47 -5.56
N PHE A 163 -8.52 -5.25 -6.77
CA PHE A 163 -8.79 -3.93 -7.32
C PHE A 163 -10.29 -3.72 -7.53
N GLU A 164 -10.86 -2.77 -6.80
CA GLU A 164 -12.21 -2.25 -7.04
C GLU A 164 -12.14 -0.87 -7.69
N LEU A 165 -12.24 -0.83 -9.01
CA LEU A 165 -12.08 0.39 -9.80
C LEU A 165 -13.42 1.01 -10.14
N TYR A 166 -13.59 2.31 -9.88
CA TYR A 166 -14.80 3.05 -10.23
C TYR A 166 -14.84 3.44 -11.71
N GLN A 167 -13.71 3.35 -12.41
CA GLN A 167 -13.61 3.39 -13.87
C GLN A 167 -12.39 2.60 -14.32
N ALA A 168 -12.41 2.09 -15.55
CA ALA A 168 -11.27 1.42 -16.14
C ALA A 168 -10.19 2.45 -16.56
N PRO A 169 -8.90 2.16 -16.35
CA PRO A 169 -7.80 3.00 -16.83
C PRO A 169 -7.86 3.19 -18.36
N ALA A 170 -7.62 4.43 -18.80
CA ALA A 170 -7.77 4.77 -20.23
C ALA A 170 -6.59 4.29 -21.11
N LYS A 171 -5.41 4.09 -20.53
CA LYS A 171 -4.21 3.69 -21.27
C LYS A 171 -3.90 2.21 -21.13
N SER A 172 -3.63 1.75 -19.92
CA SER A 172 -3.33 0.33 -19.64
C SER A 172 -3.63 -0.06 -18.20
N MET A 173 -3.83 -1.36 -18.02
CA MET A 173 -3.85 -2.06 -16.75
C MET A 173 -2.97 -3.29 -16.91
N ASP A 174 -1.83 -3.30 -16.23
CA ASP A 174 -0.87 -4.38 -16.28
C ASP A 174 -0.68 -4.91 -14.84
N VAL A 175 -1.11 -6.15 -14.61
CA VAL A 175 -1.05 -6.80 -13.29
C VAL A 175 -0.28 -8.11 -13.42
N SER A 176 0.76 -8.26 -12.61
CA SER A 176 1.60 -9.46 -12.57
C SER A 176 1.67 -9.98 -11.13
N VAL A 177 1.26 -11.22 -10.94
CA VAL A 177 1.29 -11.89 -9.63
C VAL A 177 2.04 -13.21 -9.77
N GLY A 178 3.05 -13.42 -8.92
CA GLY A 178 3.82 -14.64 -8.92
C GLY A 178 3.04 -15.82 -8.34
N SER A 179 2.41 -15.63 -7.18
CA SER A 179 1.56 -16.64 -6.52
C SER A 179 0.48 -15.96 -5.71
N GLY A 180 -0.78 -16.37 -5.86
CA GLY A 180 -1.94 -15.82 -5.15
C GLY A 180 -3.11 -15.59 -6.09
N ASP A 181 -4.20 -15.09 -5.57
CA ASP A 181 -5.42 -14.84 -6.32
C ASP A 181 -5.52 -13.37 -6.74
N VAL A 182 -6.13 -13.11 -7.88
CA VAL A 182 -6.33 -11.77 -8.41
C VAL A 182 -7.80 -11.51 -8.66
N GLU A 183 -8.35 -10.51 -7.99
CA GLU A 183 -9.70 -10.02 -8.22
C GLU A 183 -9.69 -8.59 -8.75
N ILE A 184 -10.25 -8.34 -9.93
CA ILE A 184 -10.34 -7.01 -10.52
C ILE A 184 -11.79 -6.72 -10.90
N THR A 185 -12.38 -5.76 -10.22
CA THR A 185 -13.72 -5.26 -10.52
C THR A 185 -13.64 -3.93 -11.26
N VAL A 186 -14.23 -3.85 -12.44
CA VAL A 186 -14.37 -2.62 -13.23
C VAL A 186 -15.81 -2.44 -13.71
N PRO A 187 -16.29 -1.18 -13.91
CA PRO A 187 -17.64 -0.95 -14.42
C PRO A 187 -17.84 -1.49 -15.84
N ASN A 188 -18.99 -2.08 -16.12
CA ASN A 188 -19.37 -2.67 -17.42
C ASN A 188 -19.46 -1.71 -18.60
N SER A 189 -19.26 -0.39 -18.40
CA SER A 189 -19.61 0.64 -19.37
C SER A 189 -18.49 1.06 -20.33
N THR A 190 -17.28 0.59 -20.14
CA THR A 190 -16.10 1.04 -20.92
C THR A 190 -15.24 -0.13 -21.35
N GLY A 191 -14.84 -0.15 -22.63
CA GLY A 191 -13.78 -1.03 -23.07
C GLY A 191 -12.44 -0.59 -22.46
N PHE A 192 -11.63 -1.54 -22.04
CA PHE A 192 -10.29 -1.30 -21.48
C PHE A 192 -9.29 -2.31 -22.04
N LYS A 193 -8.02 -2.01 -21.89
CA LYS A 193 -6.94 -2.94 -22.20
C LYS A 193 -6.28 -3.35 -20.90
N ALA A 194 -6.29 -4.65 -20.63
CA ALA A 194 -5.59 -5.23 -19.48
C ALA A 194 -4.63 -6.31 -19.95
N SER A 195 -3.52 -6.44 -19.24
CA SER A 195 -2.59 -7.57 -19.30
C SER A 195 -2.50 -8.14 -17.89
N LEU A 196 -2.78 -9.42 -17.77
CA LEU A 196 -2.67 -10.14 -16.51
C LEU A 196 -1.67 -11.27 -16.68
N THR A 197 -0.68 -11.31 -15.80
CA THR A 197 0.29 -12.40 -15.72
C THR A 197 0.18 -13.06 -14.35
N LEU A 198 -0.12 -14.34 -14.34
CA LEU A 198 -0.28 -15.12 -13.12
C LEU A 198 0.66 -16.33 -13.17
N GLY A 199 1.57 -16.44 -12.21
CA GLY A 199 2.51 -17.55 -12.12
C GLY A 199 1.84 -18.81 -11.61
N SER A 200 1.07 -18.71 -10.52
CA SER A 200 0.24 -19.80 -9.98
C SER A 200 -0.96 -19.22 -9.22
N GLY A 201 -2.14 -19.75 -9.46
CA GLY A 201 -3.42 -19.29 -8.94
C GLY A 201 -4.52 -19.51 -9.98
N ASP A 202 -5.72 -19.07 -9.66
CA ASP A 202 -6.87 -19.18 -10.53
C ASP A 202 -7.22 -17.81 -11.14
N PHE A 203 -7.68 -17.83 -12.39
CA PHE A 203 -8.21 -16.66 -13.08
C PHE A 203 -9.63 -16.93 -13.58
N GLU A 204 -10.54 -16.07 -13.19
CA GLU A 204 -11.92 -16.06 -13.67
C GLU A 204 -12.26 -14.66 -14.20
N SER A 205 -12.94 -14.55 -15.33
CA SER A 205 -13.33 -13.29 -15.94
C SER A 205 -14.74 -13.32 -16.48
N ASP A 206 -15.54 -12.34 -16.10
CA ASP A 206 -16.87 -12.08 -16.66
C ASP A 206 -16.82 -11.36 -18.03
N PHE A 207 -15.64 -10.91 -18.46
CA PHE A 207 -15.44 -10.26 -19.74
C PHE A 207 -15.05 -11.27 -20.81
N LEU A 208 -15.62 -11.13 -22.00
CA LEU A 208 -15.17 -11.89 -23.18
C LEU A 208 -13.88 -11.25 -23.72
N PRO A 209 -12.72 -11.91 -23.63
CA PRO A 209 -11.49 -11.35 -24.13
C PRO A 209 -11.53 -11.23 -25.65
N LEU A 210 -11.30 -10.03 -26.18
CA LEU A 210 -11.02 -9.79 -27.58
C LEU A 210 -9.52 -10.07 -27.82
N GLY A 211 -9.19 -11.27 -28.28
CA GLY A 211 -7.81 -11.62 -28.64
C GLY A 211 -7.04 -12.47 -27.63
N TYR A 212 -7.71 -13.41 -26.99
CA TYR A 212 -7.04 -14.43 -26.17
C TYR A 212 -6.16 -15.33 -27.05
N ASP A 213 -4.85 -15.30 -26.91
CA ASP A 213 -3.89 -16.13 -27.65
C ASP A 213 -3.39 -17.37 -26.88
N GLY A 214 -3.91 -17.61 -25.69
CA GLY A 214 -3.74 -18.88 -24.95
C GLY A 214 -2.40 -19.07 -24.23
N GLU A 215 -1.48 -18.07 -24.24
CA GLU A 215 -0.18 -18.18 -23.58
C GLU A 215 0.11 -17.06 -22.57
N THR A 216 -0.76 -16.09 -22.44
CA THR A 216 -0.61 -15.02 -21.44
C THR A 216 -1.98 -14.78 -20.82
N ILE A 217 -2.17 -15.26 -19.63
CA ILE A 217 -3.25 -14.89 -18.75
C ILE A 217 -2.68 -13.89 -17.76
#